data_73fd4672a5e55e50a5a0ce514abc7f80
#
_entry.id   73fd4672a5e55e50a5a0ce514abc7f80
#
_cell.length_a   1.000
_cell.length_b   1.000
_cell.length_c   1.000
_cell.angle_alpha   90.00
_cell.angle_beta   90.00
_cell.angle_gamma   90.00
#
_symmetry.space_group_name_H-M   'P 1'
#
loop_
_entity.id
_entity.type
_entity.pdbx_description
1 polymer ?
#
loop_
_entity_poly.entity_id
_entity_poly.type
_entity_poly.pdbx_seq_one_letter_code
_entity_poly.pdbx_strand_id
1 'polypeptide(L)'
;MRIAICGLGRAGQELARKIILDGKHNLCLGICREDSKKEGLDIGEMLNMSCQGIEIFSIDKCVEHLKNNKVDVIIDFSHRSMSMKLAKICDEHSINLVVCTTDFSSEEHQYLKDIVSQNRFGMVYAPNLTIGINLLMEFVAKISKILPGFDFEIIERHRVDKPRITTTAKLISKAIDRDETPISSIRVGGYVGVHEVTAASENERITIVHESFSRNAFANGALMASEFIKGKRGYYEMQDIINELEENYDL
;
A
#
# COMPACT_ATOMS: atom_id res chain seq x y z
N MET A 1 2.89 7.98 -16.34
CA MET A 1 3.09 6.52 -16.39
C MET A 1 1.82 5.84 -16.88
N ARG A 2 1.98 4.66 -17.45
CA ARG A 2 0.91 3.75 -17.86
C ARG A 2 0.70 2.71 -16.76
N ILE A 3 -0.44 2.76 -16.12
CA ILE A 3 -0.72 2.01 -14.90
C ILE A 3 -1.80 0.95 -15.18
N ALA A 4 -1.61 -0.26 -14.65
CA ALA A 4 -2.65 -1.27 -14.51
C ALA A 4 -3.00 -1.43 -13.02
N ILE A 5 -4.26 -1.73 -12.72
CA ILE A 5 -4.71 -1.98 -11.34
C ILE A 5 -5.22 -3.41 -11.23
N CYS A 6 -4.63 -4.19 -10.33
CA CYS A 6 -5.16 -5.48 -9.93
C CYS A 6 -5.96 -5.36 -8.63
N GLY A 7 -7.16 -5.95 -8.61
CA GLY A 7 -8.01 -5.86 -7.42
C GLY A 7 -8.86 -4.60 -7.36
N LEU A 8 -9.95 -4.59 -8.12
CA LEU A 8 -10.93 -3.50 -8.18
C LEU A 8 -11.99 -3.58 -7.05
N GLY A 9 -11.52 -3.74 -5.81
CA GLY A 9 -12.28 -3.57 -4.59
C GLY A 9 -12.40 -2.08 -4.20
N ARG A 10 -12.78 -1.79 -2.96
CA ARG A 10 -12.99 -0.41 -2.47
C ARG A 10 -11.76 0.51 -2.67
N ALA A 11 -10.55 0.01 -2.37
CA ALA A 11 -9.32 0.80 -2.52
C ALA A 11 -8.90 0.94 -3.99
N GLY A 12 -8.94 -0.16 -4.77
CA GLY A 12 -8.61 -0.12 -6.20
C GLY A 12 -9.56 0.76 -7.02
N GLN A 13 -10.86 0.81 -6.66
CA GLN A 13 -11.82 1.72 -7.28
C GLN A 13 -11.50 3.19 -6.99
N GLU A 14 -11.12 3.53 -5.75
CA GLU A 14 -10.72 4.90 -5.41
C GLU A 14 -9.43 5.30 -6.16
N LEU A 15 -8.46 4.40 -6.27
CA LEU A 15 -7.27 4.65 -7.07
C LEU A 15 -7.62 4.85 -8.55
N ALA A 16 -8.45 3.98 -9.12
CA ALA A 16 -8.86 4.09 -10.53
C ALA A 16 -9.58 5.43 -10.78
N ARG A 17 -10.53 5.79 -9.93
CA ARG A 17 -11.24 7.08 -9.98
C ARG A 17 -10.27 8.25 -9.93
N LYS A 18 -9.31 8.20 -9.00
CA LYS A 18 -8.31 9.25 -8.84
C LYS A 18 -7.45 9.40 -10.10
N ILE A 19 -6.92 8.31 -10.65
CA ILE A 19 -6.10 8.37 -11.86
C ILE A 19 -6.87 8.97 -13.04
N ILE A 20 -8.13 8.55 -13.23
CA ILE A 20 -8.99 9.06 -14.31
C ILE A 20 -9.25 10.56 -14.15
N LEU A 21 -9.56 11.02 -12.93
CA LEU A 21 -9.92 12.43 -12.67
C LEU A 21 -8.71 13.35 -12.67
N ASP A 22 -7.57 12.92 -12.12
CA ASP A 22 -6.36 13.75 -12.05
C ASP A 22 -5.64 13.87 -13.41
N GLY A 23 -5.77 12.87 -14.28
CA GLY A 23 -5.17 12.85 -15.63
C GLY A 23 -3.64 12.89 -15.68
N LYS A 24 -2.95 12.82 -14.53
CA LYS A 24 -1.48 12.82 -14.44
C LYS A 24 -0.85 11.52 -14.92
N HIS A 25 -1.56 10.43 -14.75
CA HIS A 25 -1.17 9.09 -15.17
C HIS A 25 -2.24 8.51 -16.08
N ASN A 26 -1.87 7.49 -16.85
CA ASN A 26 -2.79 6.82 -17.76
C ASN A 26 -3.16 5.45 -17.17
N LEU A 27 -4.40 5.28 -16.73
CA LEU A 27 -4.95 3.97 -16.39
C LEU A 27 -5.21 3.20 -17.68
N CYS A 28 -4.54 2.05 -17.88
CA CYS A 28 -4.57 1.31 -19.14
C CYS A 28 -5.50 0.12 -19.12
N LEU A 29 -5.59 -0.58 -18.00
CA LEU A 29 -6.46 -1.75 -17.84
C LEU A 29 -6.66 -2.09 -16.36
N GLY A 30 -7.71 -2.87 -16.09
CA GLY A 30 -7.94 -3.53 -14.83
C GLY A 30 -7.56 -5.01 -14.90
N ILE A 31 -7.16 -5.58 -13.77
CA ILE A 31 -6.90 -7.02 -13.63
C ILE A 31 -7.78 -7.57 -12.53
N CYS A 32 -8.46 -8.67 -12.80
CA CYS A 32 -9.28 -9.39 -11.85
C CYS A 32 -8.86 -10.86 -11.76
N ARG A 33 -9.38 -11.56 -10.74
CA ARG A 33 -9.23 -13.02 -10.65
C ARG A 33 -9.98 -13.72 -11.78
N GLU A 34 -9.60 -14.93 -12.07
CA GLU A 34 -10.34 -15.87 -12.92
C GLU A 34 -11.82 -15.97 -12.46
N ASP A 35 -12.73 -16.15 -13.39
CA ASP A 35 -14.18 -16.25 -13.14
C ASP A 35 -14.80 -15.03 -12.42
N SER A 36 -14.18 -13.87 -12.51
CA SER A 36 -14.73 -12.64 -11.96
C SER A 36 -15.83 -12.08 -12.85
N LYS A 37 -16.97 -11.73 -12.25
CA LYS A 37 -18.04 -11.00 -12.96
C LYS A 37 -17.63 -9.60 -13.47
N LYS A 38 -16.43 -9.16 -13.15
CA LYS A 38 -15.89 -7.85 -13.60
C LYS A 38 -15.12 -7.98 -14.91
N GLU A 39 -14.78 -9.18 -15.34
CA GLU A 39 -14.09 -9.38 -16.61
C GLU A 39 -14.94 -8.86 -17.78
N GLY A 40 -14.32 -8.14 -18.69
CA GLY A 40 -14.98 -7.52 -19.85
C GLY A 40 -15.72 -6.21 -19.57
N LEU A 41 -15.82 -5.78 -18.29
CA LEU A 41 -16.43 -4.49 -17.97
C LEU A 41 -15.45 -3.34 -18.23
N ASP A 42 -15.99 -2.17 -18.59
CA ASP A 42 -15.26 -0.91 -18.58
C ASP A 42 -15.11 -0.38 -17.14
N ILE A 43 -13.90 0.07 -16.78
CA ILE A 43 -13.64 0.61 -15.43
C ILE A 43 -14.46 1.87 -15.15
N GLY A 44 -14.64 2.75 -16.12
CA GLY A 44 -15.44 3.97 -15.95
C GLY A 44 -16.89 3.63 -15.63
N GLU A 45 -17.50 2.73 -16.40
CA GLU A 45 -18.87 2.28 -16.15
C GLU A 45 -19.01 1.59 -14.79
N MET A 46 -18.05 0.73 -14.43
CA MET A 46 -18.01 0.10 -13.09
C MET A 46 -17.94 1.13 -11.95
N LEU A 47 -17.34 2.29 -12.20
CA LEU A 47 -17.24 3.40 -11.25
C LEU A 47 -18.44 4.37 -11.30
N ASN A 48 -19.48 4.07 -12.08
CA ASN A 48 -20.60 4.97 -12.37
C ASN A 48 -20.14 6.31 -13.00
N MET A 49 -19.15 6.24 -13.88
CA MET A 49 -18.67 7.32 -14.72
C MET A 49 -19.03 7.01 -16.19
N SER A 50 -18.74 7.94 -17.10
CA SER A 50 -18.77 7.63 -18.55
C SER A 50 -17.79 6.50 -18.90
N CYS A 51 -18.08 5.74 -19.95
CA CYS A 51 -17.16 4.76 -20.52
C CYS A 51 -15.80 5.42 -20.81
N GLN A 52 -14.74 4.80 -20.34
CA GLN A 52 -13.36 5.28 -20.49
C GLN A 52 -12.57 4.49 -21.52
N GLY A 53 -13.11 3.41 -22.06
CA GLY A 53 -12.39 2.48 -22.94
C GLY A 53 -11.32 1.68 -22.19
N ILE A 54 -11.46 1.52 -20.86
CA ILE A 54 -10.48 0.84 -20.00
C ILE A 54 -11.09 -0.48 -19.53
N GLU A 55 -10.73 -1.56 -20.21
CA GLU A 55 -11.30 -2.89 -19.97
C GLU A 55 -10.62 -3.63 -18.82
N ILE A 56 -11.38 -4.52 -18.17
CA ILE A 56 -10.93 -5.41 -17.10
C ILE A 56 -10.71 -6.81 -17.66
N PHE A 57 -9.51 -7.35 -17.48
CA PHE A 57 -9.15 -8.70 -17.90
C PHE A 57 -8.88 -9.60 -16.70
N SER A 58 -9.15 -10.89 -16.84
CA SER A 58 -8.69 -11.86 -15.85
C SER A 58 -7.17 -12.03 -15.92
N ILE A 59 -6.57 -12.48 -14.82
CA ILE A 59 -5.11 -12.58 -14.71
C ILE A 59 -4.48 -13.53 -15.74
N ASP A 60 -5.18 -14.56 -16.15
CA ASP A 60 -4.77 -15.52 -17.17
C ASP A 60 -4.79 -14.93 -18.59
N LYS A 61 -5.56 -13.88 -18.84
CA LYS A 61 -5.70 -13.20 -20.12
C LYS A 61 -4.99 -11.84 -20.20
N CYS A 62 -4.56 -11.28 -19.07
CA CYS A 62 -4.07 -9.89 -19.03
C CYS A 62 -2.71 -9.67 -19.73
N VAL A 63 -1.88 -10.71 -19.90
CA VAL A 63 -0.48 -10.58 -20.34
C VAL A 63 -0.35 -9.90 -21.71
N GLU A 64 -1.14 -10.32 -22.69
CA GLU A 64 -1.13 -9.71 -24.01
C GLU A 64 -1.51 -8.21 -23.95
N HIS A 65 -2.55 -7.91 -23.16
CA HIS A 65 -3.05 -6.54 -22.98
C HIS A 65 -2.05 -5.66 -22.23
N LEU A 66 -1.31 -6.21 -21.24
CA LEU A 66 -0.22 -5.52 -20.55
C LEU A 66 0.88 -5.08 -21.54
N LYS A 67 1.29 -5.98 -22.45
CA LYS A 67 2.29 -5.71 -23.49
C LYS A 67 1.81 -4.67 -24.50
N ASN A 68 0.61 -4.87 -25.06
CA ASN A 68 0.02 -3.97 -26.07
C ASN A 68 -0.16 -2.55 -25.51
N ASN A 69 -0.51 -2.43 -24.24
CA ASN A 69 -0.64 -1.16 -23.55
C ASN A 69 0.68 -0.60 -23.02
N LYS A 70 1.81 -1.32 -23.15
CA LYS A 70 3.13 -0.89 -22.62
C LYS A 70 3.01 -0.42 -21.16
N VAL A 71 2.45 -1.26 -20.31
CA VAL A 71 2.23 -0.92 -18.88
C VAL A 71 3.58 -0.77 -18.19
N ASP A 72 3.76 0.34 -17.49
CA ASP A 72 4.97 0.64 -16.72
C ASP A 72 4.95 -0.02 -15.35
N VAL A 73 3.77 -0.05 -14.71
CA VAL A 73 3.59 -0.53 -13.34
C VAL A 73 2.21 -1.12 -13.12
N ILE A 74 2.15 -2.21 -12.35
CA ILE A 74 0.91 -2.79 -11.83
C ILE A 74 0.80 -2.41 -10.36
N ILE A 75 -0.36 -1.88 -9.94
CA ILE A 75 -0.67 -1.62 -8.53
C ILE A 75 -1.65 -2.69 -8.06
N ASP A 76 -1.27 -3.46 -7.06
CA ASP A 76 -2.01 -4.64 -6.62
C ASP A 76 -2.71 -4.44 -5.27
N PHE A 77 -4.03 -4.29 -5.33
CA PHE A 77 -4.96 -4.27 -4.18
C PHE A 77 -5.78 -5.56 -4.05
N SER A 78 -5.31 -6.66 -4.59
CA SER A 78 -6.09 -7.90 -4.68
C SER A 78 -5.96 -8.80 -3.43
N HIS A 79 -5.29 -9.91 -3.57
CA HIS A 79 -5.06 -10.91 -2.54
C HIS A 79 -3.69 -11.56 -2.77
N ARG A 80 -3.04 -12.05 -1.70
CA ARG A 80 -1.69 -12.63 -1.74
C ARG A 80 -1.46 -13.63 -2.89
N SER A 81 -2.43 -14.52 -3.17
CA SER A 81 -2.32 -15.48 -4.27
C SER A 81 -2.25 -14.83 -5.65
N MET A 82 -2.91 -13.68 -5.84
CA MET A 82 -2.83 -12.88 -7.05
C MET A 82 -1.48 -12.15 -7.13
N SER A 83 -1.01 -11.60 -6.02
CA SER A 83 0.30 -10.95 -5.94
C SER A 83 1.43 -11.89 -6.37
N MET A 84 1.37 -13.17 -5.94
CA MET A 84 2.35 -14.18 -6.33
C MET A 84 2.33 -14.47 -7.83
N LYS A 85 1.15 -14.52 -8.46
CA LYS A 85 1.01 -14.66 -9.92
C LYS A 85 1.52 -13.41 -10.64
N LEU A 86 1.17 -12.21 -10.15
CA LEU A 86 1.62 -10.95 -10.73
C LEU A 86 3.12 -10.77 -10.66
N ALA A 87 3.77 -11.16 -9.55
CA ALA A 87 5.21 -11.09 -9.43
C ALA A 87 5.93 -11.89 -10.54
N LYS A 88 5.43 -13.07 -10.91
CA LYS A 88 5.94 -13.85 -12.04
C LYS A 88 5.74 -13.13 -13.37
N ILE A 89 4.54 -12.61 -13.63
CA ILE A 89 4.23 -11.87 -14.85
C ILE A 89 5.15 -10.62 -14.96
N CYS A 90 5.32 -9.90 -13.86
CA CYS A 90 6.19 -8.72 -13.80
C CYS A 90 7.64 -9.05 -14.08
N ASP A 91 8.15 -10.14 -13.53
CA ASP A 91 9.50 -10.63 -13.78
C ASP A 91 9.72 -11.02 -15.25
N GLU A 92 8.79 -11.77 -15.84
CA GLU A 92 8.86 -12.21 -17.25
C GLU A 92 8.77 -11.06 -18.25
N HIS A 93 8.09 -9.96 -17.87
CA HIS A 93 7.78 -8.87 -18.80
C HIS A 93 8.43 -7.53 -18.43
N SER A 94 9.26 -7.50 -17.38
CA SER A 94 9.95 -6.30 -16.89
C SER A 94 8.97 -5.15 -16.57
N ILE A 95 7.82 -5.47 -15.97
CA ILE A 95 6.80 -4.52 -15.51
C ILE A 95 6.99 -4.32 -14.01
N ASN A 96 7.05 -3.08 -13.53
CA ASN A 96 7.17 -2.81 -12.09
C ASN A 96 5.90 -3.19 -11.34
N LEU A 97 6.02 -3.50 -10.04
CA LEU A 97 4.92 -3.95 -9.20
C LEU A 97 4.87 -3.19 -7.86
N VAL A 98 3.71 -2.66 -7.51
CA VAL A 98 3.43 -2.13 -6.17
C VAL A 98 2.46 -3.09 -5.48
N VAL A 99 2.93 -3.81 -4.48
CA VAL A 99 2.16 -4.81 -3.73
C VAL A 99 1.54 -4.16 -2.49
N CYS A 100 0.23 -3.97 -2.51
CA CYS A 100 -0.54 -3.36 -1.41
C CYS A 100 -1.30 -4.40 -0.58
N THR A 101 -1.14 -5.68 -0.88
CA THR A 101 -1.75 -6.79 -0.16
C THR A 101 -0.96 -7.10 1.09
N THR A 102 -1.63 -7.74 2.07
CA THR A 102 -1.07 -8.13 3.37
C THR A 102 -1.18 -9.64 3.55
N ASP A 103 -0.76 -10.11 4.72
CA ASP A 103 -0.95 -11.49 5.20
C ASP A 103 -0.18 -12.56 4.41
N PHE A 104 0.99 -12.20 3.86
CA PHE A 104 1.94 -13.16 3.31
C PHE A 104 2.56 -14.01 4.41
N SER A 105 2.78 -15.31 4.13
CA SER A 105 3.64 -16.14 4.96
C SER A 105 5.11 -15.69 4.83
N SER A 106 5.97 -16.16 5.74
CA SER A 106 7.40 -15.86 5.66
C SER A 106 8.01 -16.37 4.35
N GLU A 107 7.58 -17.54 3.90
CA GLU A 107 8.04 -18.16 2.64
C GLU A 107 7.56 -17.37 1.42
N GLU A 108 6.29 -16.93 1.41
CA GLU A 108 5.74 -16.08 0.35
C GLU A 108 6.48 -14.74 0.29
N HIS A 109 6.77 -14.13 1.44
CA HIS A 109 7.51 -12.88 1.52
C HIS A 109 8.96 -13.06 1.00
N GLN A 110 9.62 -14.14 1.40
CA GLN A 110 10.97 -14.46 0.91
C GLN A 110 10.95 -14.68 -0.60
N TYR A 111 9.97 -15.41 -1.13
CA TYR A 111 9.81 -15.60 -2.57
C TYR A 111 9.67 -14.28 -3.33
N LEU A 112 8.90 -13.31 -2.80
CA LEU A 112 8.77 -11.98 -3.43
C LEU A 112 10.13 -11.24 -3.47
N LYS A 113 10.96 -11.39 -2.45
CA LYS A 113 12.33 -10.84 -2.44
C LYS A 113 13.23 -11.55 -3.45
N ASP A 114 13.16 -12.86 -3.50
CA ASP A 114 14.02 -13.68 -4.36
C ASP A 114 13.73 -13.45 -5.85
N ILE A 115 12.47 -13.37 -6.24
CA ILE A 115 12.09 -13.16 -7.65
C ILE A 115 12.58 -11.80 -8.18
N VAL A 116 12.64 -10.79 -7.32
CA VAL A 116 13.11 -9.45 -7.69
C VAL A 116 14.65 -9.38 -7.72
N SER A 117 15.35 -10.30 -7.03
CA SER A 117 16.83 -10.31 -6.94
C SER A 117 17.51 -10.43 -8.30
N GLN A 118 16.82 -10.93 -9.33
CA GLN A 118 17.32 -10.99 -10.71
C GLN A 118 17.36 -9.63 -11.43
N ASN A 119 16.91 -8.57 -10.77
CA ASN A 119 16.94 -7.18 -11.24
C ASN A 119 16.28 -6.95 -12.62
N ARG A 120 15.24 -7.72 -12.96
CA ARG A 120 14.48 -7.53 -14.20
C ARG A 120 13.40 -6.45 -14.05
N PHE A 121 12.86 -6.29 -12.88
CA PHE A 121 11.85 -5.28 -12.54
C PHE A 121 12.05 -4.73 -11.13
N GLY A 122 11.32 -3.69 -10.79
CA GLY A 122 11.26 -3.11 -9.44
C GLY A 122 9.95 -3.47 -8.73
N MET A 123 10.02 -3.76 -7.44
CA MET A 123 8.87 -4.02 -6.59
C MET A 123 8.90 -3.13 -5.35
N VAL A 124 7.76 -2.51 -5.04
CA VAL A 124 7.52 -1.88 -3.72
C VAL A 124 6.53 -2.73 -2.95
N TYR A 125 6.92 -3.24 -1.80
CA TYR A 125 6.01 -3.87 -0.84
C TYR A 125 5.47 -2.81 0.13
N ALA A 126 4.18 -2.52 0.04
CA ALA A 126 3.51 -1.44 0.75
C ALA A 126 2.27 -1.92 1.52
N PRO A 127 2.44 -2.70 2.61
CA PRO A 127 1.32 -3.21 3.42
C PRO A 127 0.53 -2.08 4.08
N ASN A 128 1.13 -0.92 4.22
CA ASN A 128 0.48 0.33 4.59
C ASN A 128 0.92 1.45 3.65
N LEU A 129 -0.03 1.94 2.87
CA LEU A 129 0.21 2.94 1.82
C LEU A 129 0.18 4.39 2.31
N THR A 130 -0.40 4.67 3.49
CA THR A 130 -0.50 6.06 3.92
C THR A 130 0.86 6.60 4.38
N ILE A 131 1.32 7.68 3.75
CA ILE A 131 2.62 8.27 4.02
C ILE A 131 2.73 8.69 5.49
N GLY A 132 1.71 9.37 6.00
CA GLY A 132 1.69 9.84 7.38
C GLY A 132 1.82 8.73 8.43
N ILE A 133 1.30 7.51 8.17
CA ILE A 133 1.47 6.39 9.11
C ILE A 133 2.90 5.82 9.07
N ASN A 134 3.54 5.83 7.91
CA ASN A 134 4.93 5.39 7.80
C ASN A 134 5.87 6.41 8.49
N LEU A 135 5.63 7.71 8.33
CA LEU A 135 6.33 8.75 9.10
C LEU A 135 6.08 8.62 10.61
N LEU A 136 4.84 8.32 11.03
CA LEU A 136 4.55 8.08 12.45
C LEU A 136 5.39 6.91 12.97
N MET A 137 5.47 5.80 12.24
CA MET A 137 6.30 4.65 12.64
C MET A 137 7.78 5.03 12.78
N GLU A 138 8.29 5.85 11.89
CA GLU A 138 9.67 6.33 11.97
C GLU A 138 9.90 7.22 13.19
N PHE A 139 9.00 8.19 13.45
CA PHE A 139 9.10 9.06 14.62
C PHE A 139 9.03 8.28 15.93
N VAL A 140 8.12 7.33 16.07
CA VAL A 140 8.02 6.53 17.30
C VAL A 140 9.24 5.63 17.50
N ALA A 141 9.84 5.11 16.42
CA ALA A 141 11.09 4.37 16.50
C ALA A 141 12.26 5.25 17.00
N LYS A 142 12.36 6.49 16.51
CA LYS A 142 13.35 7.48 16.98
C LYS A 142 13.11 7.84 18.45
N ILE A 143 11.85 8.15 18.82
CA ILE A 143 11.47 8.50 20.20
C ILE A 143 11.80 7.35 21.16
N SER A 144 11.44 6.13 20.81
CA SER A 144 11.70 4.94 21.64
C SER A 144 13.19 4.75 21.96
N LYS A 145 14.07 5.04 20.99
CA LYS A 145 15.52 4.97 21.19
C LYS A 145 16.10 6.11 22.02
N ILE A 146 15.57 7.33 21.81
CA ILE A 146 16.08 8.54 22.49
C ILE A 146 15.57 8.63 23.94
N LEU A 147 14.34 8.14 24.19
CA LEU A 147 13.66 8.23 25.48
C LEU A 147 13.39 6.83 26.07
N PRO A 148 14.43 6.08 26.49
CA PRO A 148 14.28 4.70 26.96
C PRO A 148 13.46 4.56 28.23
N GLY A 149 13.31 5.62 29.04
CA GLY A 149 12.54 5.64 30.30
C GLY A 149 11.07 6.03 30.15
N PHE A 150 10.57 6.25 28.90
CA PHE A 150 9.16 6.56 28.68
C PHE A 150 8.33 5.29 28.49
N ASP A 151 7.10 5.31 29.01
CA ASP A 151 6.09 4.30 28.70
C ASP A 151 5.40 4.63 27.37
N PHE A 152 4.97 3.60 26.63
CA PHE A 152 4.31 3.76 25.35
C PHE A 152 2.94 3.09 25.36
N GLU A 153 1.95 3.75 24.76
CA GLU A 153 0.64 3.17 24.45
C GLU A 153 0.21 3.55 23.03
N ILE A 154 -0.42 2.59 22.34
CA ILE A 154 -1.02 2.79 21.02
C ILE A 154 -2.53 2.75 21.18
N ILE A 155 -3.22 3.76 20.65
CA ILE A 155 -4.69 3.79 20.57
C ILE A 155 -5.08 3.81 19.10
N GLU A 156 -5.89 2.82 18.67
CA GLU A 156 -6.46 2.81 17.33
C GLU A 156 -7.97 3.00 17.34
N ARG A 157 -8.50 3.77 16.37
CA ARG A 157 -9.94 3.96 16.18
C ARG A 157 -10.33 3.58 14.76
N HIS A 158 -11.28 2.67 14.62
CA HIS A 158 -11.82 2.21 13.34
C HIS A 158 -13.32 1.95 13.43
N ARG A 159 -13.94 1.71 12.28
CA ARG A 159 -15.33 1.28 12.19
C ARG A 159 -15.53 -0.06 12.92
N VAL A 160 -16.78 -0.32 13.28
CA VAL A 160 -17.19 -1.51 14.07
C VAL A 160 -16.88 -2.85 13.37
N ASP A 161 -16.83 -2.87 12.04
CA ASP A 161 -16.58 -4.06 11.22
C ASP A 161 -15.09 -4.44 11.06
N LYS A 162 -14.18 -3.62 11.62
CA LYS A 162 -12.75 -3.92 11.62
C LYS A 162 -12.35 -4.86 12.76
N PRO A 163 -11.44 -5.81 12.53
CA PRO A 163 -10.87 -6.63 13.61
C PRO A 163 -10.27 -5.76 14.72
N ARG A 164 -10.34 -6.22 15.95
CA ARG A 164 -9.58 -5.59 17.05
C ARG A 164 -8.10 -5.86 16.82
N ILE A 165 -7.27 -4.86 17.05
CA ILE A 165 -5.84 -4.85 16.77
C ILE A 165 -5.56 -5.08 15.27
N THR A 166 -5.41 -3.97 14.57
CA THR A 166 -5.11 -3.98 13.13
C THR A 166 -3.64 -4.32 12.86
N THR A 167 -3.34 -4.75 11.63
CA THR A 167 -1.95 -4.93 11.16
C THR A 167 -1.14 -3.65 11.32
N THR A 168 -1.75 -2.48 11.10
CA THR A 168 -1.09 -1.18 11.29
C THR A 168 -0.66 -0.96 12.74
N ALA A 169 -1.53 -1.21 13.72
CA ALA A 169 -1.17 -1.07 15.14
C ALA A 169 -0.04 -2.03 15.55
N LYS A 170 -0.03 -3.25 15.00
CA LYS A 170 1.08 -4.21 15.20
C LYS A 170 2.39 -3.71 14.59
N LEU A 171 2.35 -3.10 13.40
CA LEU A 171 3.54 -2.52 12.77
C LEU A 171 4.08 -1.34 13.58
N ILE A 172 3.20 -0.49 14.13
CA ILE A 172 3.61 0.60 15.02
C ILE A 172 4.26 0.03 16.29
N SER A 173 3.66 -0.99 16.93
CA SER A 173 4.24 -1.65 18.09
C SER A 173 5.62 -2.24 17.78
N LYS A 174 5.77 -2.88 16.63
CA LYS A 174 7.06 -3.38 16.15
C LYS A 174 8.09 -2.26 15.94
N ALA A 175 7.65 -1.10 15.45
CA ALA A 175 8.54 0.06 15.25
C ALA A 175 9.02 0.67 16.57
N ILE A 176 8.20 0.63 17.62
CA ILE A 176 8.58 1.04 18.97
C ILE A 176 9.66 0.09 19.55
N ASP A 177 9.68 -1.17 19.12
CA ASP A 177 10.68 -2.19 19.46
C ASP A 177 10.88 -2.37 20.98
N ARG A 178 9.74 -2.60 21.68
CA ARG A 178 9.72 -2.93 23.11
C ARG A 178 8.89 -4.18 23.35
N ASP A 179 9.23 -4.95 24.36
CA ASP A 179 8.67 -6.28 24.62
C ASP A 179 7.14 -6.30 24.74
N GLU A 180 6.53 -5.30 25.34
CA GLU A 180 5.08 -5.18 25.45
C GLU A 180 4.63 -3.71 25.31
N THR A 181 4.27 -3.29 24.11
CA THR A 181 3.60 -2.00 23.92
C THR A 181 2.08 -2.23 23.94
N PRO A 182 1.33 -1.69 24.92
CA PRO A 182 -0.12 -1.84 24.98
C PRO A 182 -0.80 -1.26 23.74
N ILE A 183 -1.85 -1.96 23.26
CA ILE A 183 -2.68 -1.50 22.13
C ILE A 183 -4.14 -1.47 22.56
N SER A 184 -4.69 -0.26 22.64
CA SER A 184 -6.12 -0.02 22.90
C SER A 184 -6.88 0.16 21.60
N SER A 185 -7.97 -0.61 21.42
CA SER A 185 -8.76 -0.60 20.21
C SER A 185 -10.17 -0.06 20.43
N ILE A 186 -10.52 1.03 19.76
CA ILE A 186 -11.86 1.64 19.78
C ILE A 186 -12.55 1.35 18.45
N ARG A 187 -13.81 0.84 18.52
CA ARG A 187 -14.62 0.52 17.34
C ARG A 187 -15.93 1.26 17.42
N VAL A 188 -16.03 2.41 16.73
CA VAL A 188 -17.18 3.29 16.77
C VAL A 188 -17.25 4.15 15.51
N GLY A 189 -18.44 4.48 15.09
CA GLY A 189 -18.72 5.45 14.01
C GLY A 189 -18.10 5.08 12.67
N GLY A 190 -17.73 6.10 11.92
CA GLY A 190 -17.25 6.01 10.52
C GLY A 190 -15.75 6.17 10.34
N TYR A 191 -14.95 6.04 11.38
CA TYR A 191 -13.50 6.20 11.26
C TYR A 191 -12.88 5.31 10.18
N VAL A 192 -12.17 5.91 9.25
CA VAL A 192 -11.41 5.17 8.24
C VAL A 192 -10.20 4.50 8.89
N GLY A 193 -9.48 5.23 9.73
CA GLY A 193 -8.38 4.76 10.54
C GLY A 193 -7.71 5.91 11.28
N VAL A 194 -7.64 5.81 12.61
CA VAL A 194 -6.87 6.70 13.47
C VAL A 194 -5.90 5.85 14.25
N HIS A 195 -4.65 6.28 14.31
CA HIS A 195 -3.63 5.70 15.18
C HIS A 195 -2.97 6.82 15.96
N GLU A 196 -2.99 6.69 17.25
CA GLU A 196 -2.40 7.61 18.21
C GLU A 196 -1.36 6.83 19.00
N VAL A 197 -0.18 7.41 19.13
CA VAL A 197 0.89 6.88 19.98
C VAL A 197 1.23 7.91 21.04
N THR A 198 1.10 7.53 22.28
CA THR A 198 1.54 8.31 23.42
C THR A 198 2.81 7.72 24.00
N ALA A 199 3.83 8.54 24.13
CA ALA A 199 5.05 8.27 24.90
C ALA A 199 5.10 9.20 26.10
N ALA A 200 5.19 8.69 27.32
CA ALA A 200 5.08 9.48 28.53
C ALA A 200 6.04 9.04 29.63
N SER A 201 6.45 10.02 30.46
CA SER A 201 7.11 9.85 31.73
C SER A 201 6.27 10.50 32.84
N GLU A 202 6.76 10.52 34.06
CA GLU A 202 6.11 11.25 35.17
C GLU A 202 5.97 12.76 34.91
N ASN A 203 6.88 13.36 34.11
CA ASN A 203 7.01 14.81 34.00
C ASN A 203 6.55 15.38 32.66
N GLU A 204 6.49 14.55 31.60
CA GLU A 204 6.15 15.01 30.25
C GLU A 204 5.56 13.90 29.38
N ARG A 205 4.94 14.32 28.29
CA ARG A 205 4.29 13.43 27.35
C ARG A 205 4.44 13.94 25.92
N ILE A 206 4.66 13.02 25.00
CA ILE A 206 4.58 13.24 23.55
C ILE A 206 3.42 12.41 23.02
N THR A 207 2.54 13.02 22.24
CA THR A 207 1.46 12.31 21.55
C THR A 207 1.53 12.61 20.05
N ILE A 208 1.58 11.55 19.23
CA ILE A 208 1.57 11.65 17.78
C ILE A 208 0.31 10.98 17.27
N VAL A 209 -0.45 11.67 16.43
CA VAL A 209 -1.72 11.18 15.88
C VAL A 209 -1.66 11.20 14.36
N HIS A 210 -2.03 10.11 13.74
CA HIS A 210 -2.32 10.01 12.33
C HIS A 210 -3.77 9.62 12.11
N GLU A 211 -4.49 10.34 11.26
CA GLU A 211 -5.84 10.04 10.85
C GLU A 211 -5.99 10.03 9.33
N SER A 212 -6.59 8.96 8.82
CA SER A 212 -7.01 8.88 7.41
C SER A 212 -8.45 9.34 7.27
N PHE A 213 -8.69 10.47 6.63
CA PHE A 213 -10.05 11.01 6.42
C PHE A 213 -10.80 10.27 5.30
N SER A 214 -10.07 9.72 4.34
CA SER A 214 -10.64 8.99 3.21
C SER A 214 -9.68 7.92 2.66
N ARG A 215 -10.19 7.05 1.80
CA ARG A 215 -9.35 6.07 1.10
C ARG A 215 -8.43 6.69 0.04
N ASN A 216 -8.63 7.95 -0.32
CA ASN A 216 -7.69 8.67 -1.17
C ASN A 216 -6.28 8.75 -0.59
N ALA A 217 -6.13 8.67 0.75
CA ALA A 217 -4.82 8.56 1.40
C ALA A 217 -4.05 7.32 0.92
N PHE A 218 -4.74 6.18 0.73
CA PHE A 218 -4.13 4.96 0.17
C PHE A 218 -3.79 5.12 -1.31
N ALA A 219 -4.68 5.76 -2.09
CA ALA A 219 -4.42 6.03 -3.50
C ALA A 219 -3.21 6.94 -3.70
N ASN A 220 -3.05 7.97 -2.87
CA ASN A 220 -1.88 8.86 -2.89
C ASN A 220 -0.58 8.09 -2.64
N GLY A 221 -0.53 7.24 -1.62
CA GLY A 221 0.64 6.44 -1.33
C GLY A 221 0.96 5.41 -2.41
N ALA A 222 -0.06 4.79 -3.01
CA ALA A 222 0.13 3.87 -4.13
C ALA A 222 0.72 4.57 -5.37
N LEU A 223 0.27 5.78 -5.68
CA LEU A 223 0.83 6.58 -6.77
C LEU A 223 2.26 7.01 -6.46
N MET A 224 2.55 7.46 -5.23
CA MET A 224 3.90 7.79 -4.81
C MET A 224 4.85 6.58 -4.93
N ALA A 225 4.43 5.39 -4.49
CA ALA A 225 5.21 4.16 -4.66
C ALA A 225 5.44 3.83 -6.14
N SER A 226 4.45 4.09 -7.00
CA SER A 226 4.57 3.89 -8.44
C SER A 226 5.53 4.89 -9.09
N GLU A 227 5.55 6.14 -8.63
CA GLU A 227 6.49 7.16 -9.09
C GLU A 227 7.92 6.84 -8.64
N PHE A 228 8.09 6.44 -7.38
CA PHE A 228 9.37 6.04 -6.81
C PHE A 228 10.03 4.88 -7.56
N ILE A 229 9.24 3.85 -7.93
CA ILE A 229 9.79 2.63 -8.57
C ILE A 229 10.14 2.84 -10.05
N LYS A 230 9.77 3.96 -10.64
CA LYS A 230 10.02 4.25 -12.05
C LYS A 230 11.52 4.26 -12.35
N GLY A 231 11.96 3.37 -13.23
CA GLY A 231 13.36 3.24 -13.62
C GLY A 231 14.24 2.53 -12.59
N LYS A 232 13.69 2.12 -11.46
CA LYS A 232 14.39 1.34 -10.44
C LYS A 232 14.15 -0.17 -10.63
N ARG A 233 15.06 -0.97 -10.09
CA ARG A 233 14.99 -2.43 -10.05
C ARG A 233 15.36 -2.90 -8.66
N GLY A 234 14.80 -4.03 -8.23
CA GLY A 234 15.03 -4.53 -6.89
C GLY A 234 13.80 -4.42 -5.99
N TYR A 235 13.95 -4.88 -4.75
CA TYR A 235 12.89 -4.87 -3.74
C TYR A 235 13.02 -3.64 -2.84
N TYR A 236 11.90 -2.95 -2.64
CA TYR A 236 11.78 -1.74 -1.83
C TYR A 236 10.56 -1.82 -0.91
N GLU A 237 10.61 -1.07 0.17
CA GLU A 237 9.50 -0.88 1.11
C GLU A 237 9.14 0.62 1.21
N MET A 238 8.05 0.95 1.90
CA MET A 238 7.64 2.35 2.07
C MET A 238 8.70 3.20 2.78
N GLN A 239 9.55 2.59 3.60
CA GLN A 239 10.66 3.27 4.28
C GLN A 239 11.70 3.80 3.29
N ASP A 240 12.00 3.05 2.22
CA ASP A 240 12.93 3.50 1.18
C ASP A 240 12.42 4.74 0.46
N ILE A 241 11.10 4.85 0.30
CA ILE A 241 10.46 6.04 -0.28
C ILE A 241 10.62 7.25 0.64
N ILE A 242 10.43 7.06 1.95
CA ILE A 242 10.58 8.12 2.94
C ILE A 242 12.03 8.59 2.99
N ASN A 243 12.99 7.66 3.05
CA ASN A 243 14.41 7.97 3.07
C ASN A 243 14.83 8.81 1.85
N GLU A 244 14.35 8.44 0.64
CA GLU A 244 14.63 9.23 -0.58
C GLU A 244 14.00 10.63 -0.53
N LEU A 245 12.82 10.76 0.09
CA LEU A 245 12.20 12.07 0.28
C LEU A 245 13.00 12.94 1.28
N GLU A 246 13.47 12.34 2.38
CA GLU A 246 14.31 13.04 3.35
C GLU A 246 15.62 13.54 2.70
N GLU A 247 16.30 12.70 1.92
CA GLU A 247 17.50 13.07 1.17
C GLU A 247 17.27 14.23 0.20
N ASN A 248 16.13 14.23 -0.50
CA ASN A 248 15.77 15.28 -1.47
C ASN A 248 15.46 16.65 -0.82
N TYR A 249 15.16 16.68 0.47
CA TYR A 249 14.86 17.91 1.21
C TYR A 249 15.97 18.32 2.17
N ASP A 250 17.13 17.65 2.15
CA ASP A 250 18.26 17.90 3.06
C ASP A 250 17.86 17.87 4.56
N LEU A 251 16.97 16.91 4.94
CA LEU A 251 16.41 16.76 6.29
C LEU A 251 17.17 15.71 7.12
#